data_3730ac567077584b0deec1645dbfdd59
#
_entry.id   3730ac567077584b0deec1645dbfdd59
#
_cell.length_a   1.000
_cell.length_b   1.000
_cell.length_c   1.000
_cell.angle_alpha   90.00
_cell.angle_beta   90.00
_cell.angle_gamma   90.00
#
_symmetry.space_group_name_H-M   'P 1'
#
loop_
_entity.id
_entity.type
_entity.pdbx_description
1 polymer ?
#
loop_
_entity_poly.entity_id
_entity_poly.type
_entity_poly.pdbx_seq_one_letter_code
_entity_poly.pdbx_strand_id
1 'polypeptide(L)'
;MDILYTFPKNELGQISQHIIKIYKRLHHAKEALYIEREKLISHLQTSHEGLGVFTKERKEILVNNLFTQYSNIISDYNLSNASNLFSVPELKPVKDFLDKNQENYSKEEKRITLHINKNARSFSLECIIFQDLSFEISITDITQEEEQARLKRQLTQNIAHELKTPVSSIQGYLETIISNPDIPSEKERSFLERCYIQSNRLTFLLRDISVLSRLDEAPELLKIEVVNLYVLVENILNDVALEMEGKEIKVRNQLPSDLVVNGNSSLLYSIFRNLTDNAIAYGGNNIEITICCFREDEKFYYFSFSDNGVGIPEEHLNRIFERFYRVDKGRSRKLGGTGLGLAIVKNAVLFHNGAIFAKNIPSGGVEFVFTLEK
;
A
#
# COMPACT_ATOMS: atom_id res chain seq x y z
N MET A 1 15.69 -55.00 20.59
CA MET A 1 15.90 -56.32 21.21
C MET A 1 14.59 -56.72 21.85
N ASP A 2 13.80 -57.57 21.14
CA ASP A 2 12.55 -58.12 21.71
C ASP A 2 12.93 -59.27 22.63
N ILE A 3 12.88 -59.01 23.93
CA ILE A 3 13.01 -60.05 24.94
C ILE A 3 11.66 -60.80 24.96
N LEU A 4 11.64 -61.99 24.36
CA LEU A 4 10.50 -62.90 24.41
C LEU A 4 10.39 -63.45 25.84
N TYR A 5 9.55 -62.81 26.68
CA TYR A 5 9.17 -63.36 27.99
C TYR A 5 8.20 -64.52 27.77
N THR A 6 8.64 -65.76 28.01
CA THR A 6 7.76 -66.92 28.10
C THR A 6 7.11 -66.94 29.51
N PHE A 7 5.85 -66.64 29.58
CA PHE A 7 5.09 -66.62 30.81
C PHE A 7 4.45 -67.98 31.07
N PRO A 8 4.39 -68.43 32.31
CA PRO A 8 3.70 -69.67 32.68
C PRO A 8 2.19 -69.60 32.33
N LYS A 9 1.60 -70.75 31.93
CA LYS A 9 0.19 -70.88 31.53
C LYS A 9 -0.76 -70.91 32.75
N ASN A 10 -0.57 -70.06 33.73
CA ASN A 10 -1.41 -69.95 34.92
C ASN A 10 -1.95 -68.49 35.05
N GLU A 11 -2.81 -68.24 36.04
CA GLU A 11 -3.39 -66.92 36.26
C GLU A 11 -2.35 -65.81 36.43
N LEU A 12 -1.22 -66.09 37.07
CA LEU A 12 -0.12 -65.14 37.23
C LEU A 12 0.51 -64.77 35.87
N GLY A 13 0.61 -65.72 34.96
CA GLY A 13 1.10 -65.47 33.60
C GLY A 13 0.16 -64.57 32.76
N GLN A 14 -1.15 -64.80 32.92
CA GLN A 14 -2.17 -63.96 32.27
C GLN A 14 -2.16 -62.50 32.80
N ILE A 15 -2.02 -62.34 34.11
CA ILE A 15 -1.91 -61.03 34.77
C ILE A 15 -0.63 -60.32 34.29
N SER A 16 0.51 -61.02 34.22
CA SER A 16 1.78 -60.45 33.74
C SER A 16 1.71 -59.98 32.27
N GLN A 17 1.08 -60.77 31.39
CA GLN A 17 0.83 -60.37 30.00
C GLN A 17 -0.08 -59.13 29.93
N HIS A 18 -1.11 -59.04 30.78
CA HIS A 18 -2.01 -57.90 30.81
C HIS A 18 -1.30 -56.62 31.28
N ILE A 19 -0.47 -56.71 32.29
CA ILE A 19 0.36 -55.63 32.80
C ILE A 19 1.31 -55.12 31.71
N ILE A 20 2.01 -56.01 31.01
CA ILE A 20 2.95 -55.64 29.90
C ILE A 20 2.17 -54.97 28.76
N LYS A 21 0.99 -55.49 28.41
CA LYS A 21 0.13 -54.86 27.40
C LYS A 21 -0.30 -53.45 27.77
N ILE A 22 -0.70 -53.21 29.03
CA ILE A 22 -1.05 -51.90 29.56
C ILE A 22 0.17 -51.00 29.55
N TYR A 23 1.32 -51.49 30.03
CA TYR A 23 2.58 -50.72 30.03
C TYR A 23 3.02 -50.29 28.59
N LYS A 24 2.97 -51.19 27.61
CA LYS A 24 3.25 -50.85 26.22
C LYS A 24 2.29 -49.81 25.68
N ARG A 25 0.98 -49.93 25.95
CA ARG A 25 -0.02 -48.96 25.55
C ARG A 25 0.24 -47.56 26.18
N LEU A 26 0.57 -47.53 27.45
CA LEU A 26 0.91 -46.30 28.17
C LEU A 26 2.16 -45.66 27.62
N HIS A 27 3.16 -46.46 27.33
CA HIS A 27 4.43 -45.98 26.74
C HIS A 27 4.20 -45.38 25.35
N HIS A 28 3.49 -46.06 24.45
CA HIS A 28 3.13 -45.53 23.14
C HIS A 28 2.25 -44.27 23.22
N ALA A 29 1.30 -44.23 24.15
CA ALA A 29 0.49 -43.02 24.35
C ALA A 29 1.33 -41.83 24.83
N LYS A 30 2.29 -42.09 25.73
CA LYS A 30 3.23 -41.07 26.22
C LYS A 30 4.14 -40.55 25.10
N GLU A 31 4.68 -41.47 24.26
CA GLU A 31 5.50 -41.10 23.10
C GLU A 31 4.69 -40.26 22.08
N ALA A 32 3.47 -40.69 21.77
CA ALA A 32 2.57 -39.94 20.87
C ALA A 32 2.28 -38.51 21.39
N LEU A 33 1.99 -38.41 22.68
CA LEU A 33 1.74 -37.12 23.34
C LEU A 33 2.99 -36.21 23.31
N TYR A 34 4.18 -36.81 23.51
CA TYR A 34 5.44 -36.06 23.42
C TYR A 34 5.67 -35.51 22.00
N ILE A 35 5.48 -36.32 20.98
CA ILE A 35 5.63 -35.92 19.56
C ILE A 35 4.62 -34.81 19.20
N GLU A 36 3.38 -34.94 19.67
CA GLU A 36 2.32 -33.94 19.44
C GLU A 36 2.65 -32.62 20.11
N ARG A 37 3.13 -32.67 21.35
CA ARG A 37 3.61 -31.49 22.10
C ARG A 37 4.76 -30.77 21.37
N GLU A 38 5.77 -31.52 20.90
CA GLU A 38 6.92 -30.97 20.15
C GLU A 38 6.47 -30.28 18.85
N LYS A 39 5.51 -30.90 18.14
CA LYS A 39 4.91 -30.28 16.95
C LYS A 39 4.21 -28.95 17.29
N LEU A 40 3.41 -28.91 18.35
CA LEU A 40 2.73 -27.69 18.77
C LEU A 40 3.72 -26.59 19.15
N ILE A 41 4.78 -26.92 19.90
CA ILE A 41 5.83 -25.97 20.26
C ILE A 41 6.52 -25.43 19.00
N SER A 42 6.84 -26.28 18.03
CA SER A 42 7.45 -25.89 16.76
C SER A 42 6.53 -24.95 15.98
N HIS A 43 5.24 -25.22 15.91
CA HIS A 43 4.26 -24.35 15.26
C HIS A 43 4.17 -22.98 15.94
N LEU A 44 4.17 -22.93 17.27
CA LEU A 44 4.15 -21.67 18.02
C LEU A 44 5.42 -20.85 17.78
N GLN A 45 6.60 -21.50 17.67
CA GLN A 45 7.86 -20.81 17.40
C GLN A 45 7.98 -20.29 15.97
N THR A 46 7.32 -20.93 15.00
CA THR A 46 7.29 -20.52 13.59
C THR A 46 6.12 -19.59 13.24
N SER A 47 5.25 -19.29 14.22
CA SER A 47 4.15 -18.32 14.04
C SER A 47 4.69 -16.95 13.65
N HIS A 48 3.95 -16.23 12.82
CA HIS A 48 4.20 -14.82 12.50
C HIS A 48 3.66 -13.85 13.57
N GLU A 49 3.05 -14.39 14.62
CA GLU A 49 2.51 -13.64 15.76
C GLU A 49 3.36 -13.88 17.01
N GLY A 50 3.49 -12.88 17.83
CA GLY A 50 4.04 -13.01 19.18
C GLY A 50 3.01 -13.68 20.10
N LEU A 51 3.25 -14.91 20.54
CA LEU A 51 2.32 -15.70 21.34
C LEU A 51 2.87 -15.96 22.73
N GLY A 52 2.08 -15.64 23.75
CA GLY A 52 2.38 -15.91 25.16
C GLY A 52 1.18 -16.52 25.89
N VAL A 53 1.37 -17.68 26.50
CA VAL A 53 0.38 -18.37 27.33
C VAL A 53 0.79 -18.28 28.80
N PHE A 54 -0.15 -17.92 29.65
CA PHE A 54 0.07 -17.63 31.07
C PHE A 54 -0.93 -18.36 31.95
N THR A 55 -0.51 -18.67 33.18
CA THR A 55 -1.42 -19.16 34.21
C THR A 55 -2.35 -18.05 34.70
N LYS A 56 -3.39 -18.43 35.49
CA LYS A 56 -4.26 -17.49 36.21
C LYS A 56 -3.46 -16.46 37.03
N GLU A 57 -2.34 -16.88 37.62
CA GLU A 57 -1.46 -16.04 38.44
C GLU A 57 -0.47 -15.22 37.60
N ARG A 58 -0.66 -15.18 36.28
CA ARG A 58 0.20 -14.45 35.31
C ARG A 58 1.64 -14.98 35.22
N LYS A 59 1.85 -16.25 35.57
CA LYS A 59 3.14 -16.92 35.35
C LYS A 59 3.18 -17.45 33.92
N GLU A 60 4.32 -17.29 33.29
CA GLU A 60 4.60 -17.77 31.95
C GLU A 60 4.51 -19.30 31.89
N ILE A 61 3.70 -19.83 30.97
CA ILE A 61 3.65 -21.25 30.61
C ILE A 61 4.48 -21.49 29.35
N LEU A 62 4.28 -20.63 28.33
CA LEU A 62 4.95 -20.72 27.04
C LEU A 62 4.97 -19.33 26.41
N VAL A 63 6.10 -18.98 25.81
CA VAL A 63 6.28 -17.72 25.08
C VAL A 63 7.17 -17.99 23.87
N ASN A 64 6.83 -17.47 22.71
CA ASN A 64 7.70 -17.54 21.53
C ASN A 64 8.62 -16.31 21.43
N ASN A 65 9.61 -16.41 20.54
CA ASN A 65 10.60 -15.34 20.37
C ASN A 65 10.00 -14.00 19.94
N LEU A 66 8.98 -14.02 19.06
CA LEU A 66 8.31 -12.80 18.59
C LEU A 66 7.56 -12.08 19.72
N PHE A 67 6.91 -12.83 20.62
CA PHE A 67 6.28 -12.23 21.79
C PHE A 67 7.27 -11.44 22.64
N THR A 68 8.44 -12.02 22.90
CA THR A 68 9.49 -11.34 23.66
C THR A 68 9.98 -10.09 22.93
N GLN A 69 10.21 -10.15 21.62
CA GLN A 69 10.63 -9.01 20.81
C GLN A 69 9.60 -7.89 20.81
N TYR A 70 8.34 -8.20 20.53
CA TYR A 70 7.26 -7.20 20.51
C TYR A 70 6.99 -6.61 21.89
N SER A 71 7.03 -7.44 22.94
CA SER A 71 6.88 -6.98 24.32
C SER A 71 7.99 -5.99 24.71
N ASN A 72 9.24 -6.23 24.29
CA ASN A 72 10.34 -5.30 24.54
C ASN A 72 10.17 -3.97 23.78
N ILE A 73 9.63 -3.99 22.57
CA ILE A 73 9.32 -2.77 21.80
C ILE A 73 8.22 -1.97 22.48
N ILE A 74 7.14 -2.64 22.94
CA ILE A 74 5.99 -2.01 23.58
C ILE A 74 6.37 -1.40 24.93
N SER A 75 7.21 -2.09 25.72
CA SER A 75 7.61 -1.65 27.05
C SER A 75 8.74 -0.59 27.05
N ASP A 76 9.45 -0.38 25.95
CA ASP A 76 10.71 0.38 25.86
C ASP A 76 11.86 -0.18 26.72
N TYR A 77 11.72 -1.38 27.28
CA TYR A 77 12.70 -2.04 28.14
C TYR A 77 12.89 -3.51 27.71
N ASN A 78 14.07 -4.04 27.97
CA ASN A 78 14.29 -5.47 27.88
C ASN A 78 13.63 -6.15 29.09
N LEU A 79 12.48 -6.75 28.87
CA LEU A 79 11.77 -7.49 29.90
C LEU A 79 12.54 -8.78 30.23
N SER A 80 12.98 -8.93 31.47
CA SER A 80 13.66 -10.13 31.93
C SER A 80 12.75 -11.35 32.01
N ASN A 81 11.44 -11.14 32.07
CA ASN A 81 10.38 -12.17 32.08
C ASN A 81 9.13 -11.60 31.42
N ALA A 82 8.45 -12.40 30.60
CA ALA A 82 7.20 -11.99 29.94
C ALA A 82 6.10 -11.56 30.92
N SER A 83 6.09 -12.08 32.14
CA SER A 83 5.17 -11.66 33.22
C SER A 83 5.32 -10.18 33.60
N ASN A 84 6.47 -9.57 33.36
CA ASN A 84 6.69 -8.14 33.64
C ASN A 84 5.93 -7.23 32.65
N LEU A 85 5.41 -7.77 31.56
CA LEU A 85 4.60 -7.05 30.58
C LEU A 85 3.35 -6.44 31.25
N PHE A 86 2.78 -7.07 32.26
CA PHE A 86 1.59 -6.57 32.99
C PHE A 86 1.85 -5.32 33.84
N SER A 87 3.11 -4.89 33.99
CA SER A 87 3.47 -3.62 34.65
C SER A 87 3.53 -2.45 33.68
N VAL A 88 3.46 -2.71 32.38
CA VAL A 88 3.53 -1.69 31.32
C VAL A 88 2.23 -0.89 31.26
N PRO A 89 2.26 0.45 31.27
CA PRO A 89 1.06 1.29 31.29
C PRO A 89 0.10 1.03 30.12
N GLU A 90 0.64 0.73 28.95
CA GLU A 90 -0.12 0.44 27.72
C GLU A 90 -1.01 -0.80 27.85
N LEU A 91 -0.65 -1.75 28.74
CA LEU A 91 -1.41 -2.97 28.98
C LEU A 91 -2.38 -2.88 30.14
N LYS A 92 -2.56 -1.69 30.73
CA LYS A 92 -3.53 -1.50 31.80
C LYS A 92 -4.94 -2.02 31.44
N PRO A 93 -5.51 -1.80 30.24
CA PRO A 93 -6.82 -2.35 29.88
C PRO A 93 -6.86 -3.88 29.90
N VAL A 94 -5.78 -4.56 29.50
CA VAL A 94 -5.67 -6.02 29.55
C VAL A 94 -5.60 -6.51 31.02
N LYS A 95 -4.84 -5.80 31.85
CA LYS A 95 -4.76 -6.10 33.27
C LYS A 95 -6.12 -5.98 33.95
N ASP A 96 -6.83 -4.87 33.72
CA ASP A 96 -8.15 -4.62 34.28
C ASP A 96 -9.18 -5.67 33.80
N PHE A 97 -9.07 -6.09 32.52
CA PHE A 97 -9.88 -7.18 31.96
C PHE A 97 -9.61 -8.52 32.64
N LEU A 98 -8.34 -8.87 32.86
CA LEU A 98 -7.95 -10.09 33.55
C LEU A 98 -8.44 -10.07 35.02
N ASP A 99 -8.26 -8.94 35.74
CA ASP A 99 -8.68 -8.78 37.13
C ASP A 99 -10.22 -8.93 37.29
N LYS A 100 -11.00 -8.37 36.37
CA LYS A 100 -12.47 -8.48 36.36
C LYS A 100 -12.95 -9.90 36.12
N ASN A 101 -12.22 -10.71 35.35
CA ASN A 101 -12.62 -12.06 34.97
C ASN A 101 -11.96 -13.18 35.80
N GLN A 102 -11.17 -12.82 36.84
CA GLN A 102 -10.47 -13.80 37.70
C GLN A 102 -11.40 -14.63 38.61
N GLU A 103 -12.57 -14.11 39.01
CA GLU A 103 -13.44 -14.76 40.00
C GLU A 103 -14.64 -15.47 39.38
N ASN A 104 -15.07 -15.04 38.21
CA ASN A 104 -16.24 -15.62 37.53
C ASN A 104 -15.94 -15.84 36.04
N TYR A 105 -15.88 -17.10 35.65
CA TYR A 105 -15.92 -17.49 34.26
C TYR A 105 -17.33 -17.21 33.68
N SER A 106 -17.64 -15.92 33.46
CA SER A 106 -18.88 -15.54 32.79
C SER A 106 -18.77 -15.79 31.30
N LYS A 107 -19.85 -16.24 30.66
CA LYS A 107 -19.84 -16.61 29.23
C LYS A 107 -19.67 -15.43 28.26
N GLU A 108 -19.66 -14.17 28.72
CA GLU A 108 -19.93 -13.02 27.89
C GLU A 108 -18.71 -12.28 27.35
N GLU A 109 -17.57 -12.24 28.05
CA GLU A 109 -16.37 -11.55 27.52
C GLU A 109 -15.10 -12.35 27.80
N LYS A 110 -14.74 -13.23 26.88
CA LYS A 110 -13.52 -14.04 26.99
C LYS A 110 -12.33 -13.45 26.23
N ARG A 111 -12.52 -12.32 25.56
CA ARG A 111 -11.57 -11.75 24.61
C ARG A 111 -11.56 -10.23 24.73
N ILE A 112 -10.37 -9.66 24.72
CA ILE A 112 -10.14 -8.23 24.59
C ILE A 112 -9.10 -7.99 23.48
N THR A 113 -9.33 -6.98 22.65
CA THR A 113 -8.37 -6.55 21.64
C THR A 113 -7.96 -5.11 21.93
N LEU A 114 -6.65 -4.83 21.85
CA LEU A 114 -6.06 -3.53 22.11
C LEU A 114 -5.12 -3.16 20.97
N HIS A 115 -5.19 -1.93 20.46
CA HIS A 115 -4.24 -1.39 19.50
C HIS A 115 -3.23 -0.50 20.22
N ILE A 116 -1.95 -0.76 19.99
CA ILE A 116 -0.83 -0.03 20.63
C ILE A 116 0.05 0.54 19.54
N ASN A 117 0.26 1.85 19.56
CA ASN A 117 1.19 2.55 18.66
C ASN A 117 2.45 2.91 19.43
N LYS A 118 3.60 2.37 19.03
CA LYS A 118 4.87 2.57 19.71
C LYS A 118 6.03 2.56 18.70
N ASN A 119 6.95 3.52 18.85
CA ASN A 119 8.17 3.59 18.02
C ASN A 119 7.93 3.50 16.51
N ALA A 120 6.91 4.24 16.00
CA ALA A 120 6.46 4.21 14.62
C ALA A 120 5.96 2.84 14.13
N ARG A 121 5.60 1.92 15.05
CA ARG A 121 4.95 0.64 14.78
C ARG A 121 3.57 0.58 15.41
N SER A 122 2.69 -0.18 14.78
CA SER A 122 1.33 -0.44 15.25
C SER A 122 1.20 -1.93 15.58
N PHE A 123 0.78 -2.23 16.80
CA PHE A 123 0.57 -3.60 17.27
C PHE A 123 -0.91 -3.82 17.60
N SER A 124 -1.45 -4.96 17.16
CA SER A 124 -2.71 -5.50 17.66
C SER A 124 -2.39 -6.52 18.73
N LEU A 125 -2.85 -6.27 19.95
CA LEU A 125 -2.74 -7.20 21.07
C LEU A 125 -4.11 -7.76 21.36
N GLU A 126 -4.21 -9.08 21.42
CA GLU A 126 -5.42 -9.79 21.79
C GLU A 126 -5.15 -10.66 23.01
N CYS A 127 -6.08 -10.65 23.96
CA CYS A 127 -6.03 -11.51 25.14
C CYS A 127 -7.28 -12.37 25.20
N ILE A 128 -7.10 -13.68 25.30
CA ILE A 128 -8.18 -14.69 25.39
C ILE A 128 -8.04 -15.48 26.68
N ILE A 129 -9.13 -15.62 27.45
CA ILE A 129 -9.16 -16.40 28.69
C ILE A 129 -9.76 -17.77 28.39
N PHE A 130 -9.08 -18.85 28.83
CA PHE A 130 -9.54 -20.25 28.72
C PHE A 130 -10.39 -20.69 29.88
N GLN A 131 -10.97 -21.90 29.77
CA GLN A 131 -11.88 -22.45 30.80
C GLN A 131 -11.22 -22.70 32.15
N ASP A 132 -9.93 -23.00 32.17
CA ASP A 132 -9.11 -23.19 33.36
C ASP A 132 -8.57 -21.88 33.96
N LEU A 133 -9.04 -20.73 33.43
CA LEU A 133 -8.59 -19.39 33.76
C LEU A 133 -7.14 -19.08 33.38
N SER A 134 -6.45 -19.98 32.67
CA SER A 134 -5.25 -19.61 31.94
C SER A 134 -5.63 -18.69 30.78
N PHE A 135 -4.68 -17.92 30.25
CA PHE A 135 -4.98 -17.01 29.16
C PHE A 135 -3.83 -16.93 28.19
N GLU A 136 -4.17 -16.58 26.96
CA GLU A 136 -3.24 -16.32 25.87
C GLU A 136 -3.23 -14.84 25.54
N ILE A 137 -2.05 -14.32 25.26
CA ILE A 137 -1.87 -13.00 24.65
C ILE A 137 -1.18 -13.22 23.31
N SER A 138 -1.82 -12.77 22.24
CA SER A 138 -1.20 -12.65 20.92
C SER A 138 -0.87 -11.20 20.62
N ILE A 139 0.30 -10.95 20.00
CA ILE A 139 0.76 -9.64 19.56
C ILE A 139 1.10 -9.74 18.09
N THR A 140 0.40 -8.98 17.25
CA THR A 140 0.62 -8.93 15.80
C THR A 140 1.11 -7.54 15.42
N ASP A 141 2.18 -7.46 14.63
CA ASP A 141 2.61 -6.19 14.03
C ASP A 141 1.71 -5.89 12.82
N ILE A 142 0.87 -4.87 12.96
CA ILE A 142 -0.10 -4.42 11.95
C ILE A 142 0.33 -3.08 11.32
N THR A 143 1.63 -2.77 11.37
CA THR A 143 2.14 -1.48 10.90
C THR A 143 1.87 -1.28 9.41
N GLN A 144 2.08 -2.30 8.59
CA GLN A 144 1.84 -2.22 7.15
C GLN A 144 0.35 -2.08 6.82
N GLU A 145 -0.49 -2.86 7.48
CA GLU A 145 -1.96 -2.82 7.31
C GLU A 145 -2.53 -1.46 7.73
N GLU A 146 -2.09 -0.93 8.87
CA GLU A 146 -2.50 0.40 9.34
C GLU A 146 -2.02 1.50 8.41
N GLU A 147 -0.78 1.43 7.91
CA GLU A 147 -0.26 2.40 6.96
C GLU A 147 -1.00 2.35 5.63
N GLN A 148 -1.27 1.17 5.08
CA GLN A 148 -2.10 1.01 3.88
C GLN A 148 -3.51 1.54 4.09
N ALA A 149 -4.15 1.22 5.22
CA ALA A 149 -5.47 1.73 5.55
C ALA A 149 -5.47 3.26 5.70
N ARG A 150 -4.43 3.84 6.28
CA ARG A 150 -4.25 5.29 6.40
C ARG A 150 -4.11 5.95 5.03
N LEU A 151 -3.25 5.40 4.16
CA LEU A 151 -3.06 5.89 2.80
C LEU A 151 -4.36 5.81 1.98
N LYS A 152 -5.12 4.71 2.10
CA LYS A 152 -6.42 4.54 1.44
C LYS A 152 -7.44 5.58 1.94
N ARG A 153 -7.53 5.82 3.25
CA ARG A 153 -8.39 6.86 3.82
C ARG A 153 -8.01 8.25 3.32
N GLN A 154 -6.72 8.57 3.32
CA GLN A 154 -6.21 9.86 2.82
C GLN A 154 -6.50 10.05 1.33
N LEU A 155 -6.34 9.00 0.52
CA LEU A 155 -6.70 9.00 -0.89
C LEU A 155 -8.19 9.33 -1.09
N THR A 156 -9.08 8.64 -0.36
CA THR A 156 -10.53 8.86 -0.44
C THR A 156 -10.91 10.30 -0.05
N GLN A 157 -10.30 10.84 1.02
CA GLN A 157 -10.54 12.22 1.45
C GLN A 157 -10.06 13.23 0.40
N ASN A 158 -8.90 13.01 -0.20
CA ASN A 158 -8.36 13.89 -1.25
C ASN A 158 -9.25 13.86 -2.50
N ILE A 159 -9.73 12.67 -2.91
CA ILE A 159 -10.69 12.52 -4.02
C ILE A 159 -11.95 13.32 -3.74
N ALA A 160 -12.56 13.13 -2.57
CA ALA A 160 -13.78 13.84 -2.21
C ALA A 160 -13.59 15.37 -2.22
N HIS A 161 -12.44 15.86 -1.74
CA HIS A 161 -12.12 17.29 -1.74
C HIS A 161 -11.90 17.84 -3.17
N GLU A 162 -11.14 17.13 -4.01
CA GLU A 162 -10.86 17.55 -5.39
C GLU A 162 -12.11 17.46 -6.31
N LEU A 163 -13.08 16.56 -6.00
CA LEU A 163 -14.38 16.52 -6.67
C LEU A 163 -15.32 17.63 -6.20
N LYS A 164 -15.36 17.93 -4.89
CA LYS A 164 -16.26 18.93 -4.32
C LYS A 164 -16.02 20.33 -4.90
N THR A 165 -14.77 20.72 -5.07
CA THR A 165 -14.38 22.06 -5.53
C THR A 165 -14.96 22.43 -6.89
N PRO A 166 -14.75 21.64 -7.99
CA PRO A 166 -15.32 21.95 -9.30
C PRO A 166 -16.85 21.86 -9.29
N VAL A 167 -17.45 20.90 -8.58
CA VAL A 167 -18.91 20.79 -8.45
C VAL A 167 -19.52 22.05 -7.82
N SER A 168 -18.96 22.51 -6.69
CA SER A 168 -19.45 23.73 -6.04
C SER A 168 -19.26 24.98 -6.91
N SER A 169 -18.19 25.03 -7.72
CA SER A 169 -17.97 26.12 -8.68
C SER A 169 -19.02 26.13 -9.78
N ILE A 170 -19.32 24.96 -10.37
CA ILE A 170 -20.37 24.80 -11.40
C ILE A 170 -21.72 25.22 -10.82
N GLN A 171 -22.08 24.72 -9.63
CA GLN A 171 -23.32 25.08 -8.97
C GLN A 171 -23.44 26.60 -8.75
N GLY A 172 -22.39 27.25 -8.22
CA GLY A 172 -22.42 28.69 -7.97
C GLY A 172 -22.56 29.54 -9.23
N TYR A 173 -21.91 29.14 -10.35
CA TYR A 173 -22.11 29.84 -11.64
C TYR A 173 -23.51 29.63 -12.17
N LEU A 174 -24.07 28.41 -12.13
CA LEU A 174 -25.44 28.14 -12.57
C LEU A 174 -26.47 28.85 -11.68
N GLU A 175 -26.31 28.85 -10.36
CA GLU A 175 -27.18 29.57 -9.43
C GLU A 175 -27.17 31.08 -9.75
N THR A 176 -25.98 31.65 -10.05
CA THR A 176 -25.87 33.06 -10.42
C THR A 176 -26.62 33.36 -11.71
N ILE A 177 -26.55 32.52 -12.73
CA ILE A 177 -27.28 32.68 -14.00
C ILE A 177 -28.80 32.59 -13.74
N ILE A 178 -29.25 31.56 -13.02
CA ILE A 178 -30.66 31.27 -12.77
C ILE A 178 -31.31 32.39 -11.92
N SER A 179 -30.57 32.90 -10.93
CA SER A 179 -31.08 33.92 -10.01
C SER A 179 -31.07 35.37 -10.58
N ASN A 180 -30.44 35.59 -11.75
CA ASN A 180 -30.34 36.90 -12.39
C ASN A 180 -30.79 36.82 -13.85
N PRO A 181 -32.10 36.88 -14.12
CA PRO A 181 -32.63 36.80 -15.49
C PRO A 181 -32.12 37.91 -16.44
N ASP A 182 -31.74 39.05 -15.89
CA ASP A 182 -31.25 40.24 -16.63
C ASP A 182 -29.70 40.29 -16.73
N ILE A 183 -29.03 39.15 -16.51
CA ILE A 183 -27.56 39.09 -16.61
C ILE A 183 -27.10 39.41 -18.05
N PRO A 184 -26.08 40.27 -18.24
CA PRO A 184 -25.56 40.54 -19.59
C PRO A 184 -25.09 39.28 -20.27
N SER A 185 -25.44 39.08 -21.54
CA SER A 185 -25.13 37.84 -22.31
C SER A 185 -23.63 37.48 -22.34
N GLU A 186 -22.74 38.51 -22.30
CA GLU A 186 -21.30 38.29 -22.21
C GLU A 186 -20.88 37.64 -20.88
N LYS A 187 -21.48 38.06 -19.76
CA LYS A 187 -21.24 37.47 -18.42
C LYS A 187 -21.83 36.06 -18.32
N GLU A 188 -23.04 35.88 -18.84
CA GLU A 188 -23.68 34.54 -18.92
C GLU A 188 -22.78 33.58 -19.66
N ARG A 189 -22.31 33.95 -20.87
CA ARG A 189 -21.40 33.16 -21.66
C ARG A 189 -20.11 32.85 -20.90
N SER A 190 -19.51 33.81 -20.23
CA SER A 190 -18.31 33.60 -19.41
C SER A 190 -18.52 32.59 -18.28
N PHE A 191 -19.69 32.63 -17.62
CA PHE A 191 -20.03 31.66 -16.58
C PHE A 191 -20.26 30.24 -17.15
N LEU A 192 -20.92 30.13 -18.30
CA LEU A 192 -21.07 28.85 -19.00
C LEU A 192 -19.72 28.27 -19.44
N GLU A 193 -18.82 29.09 -19.98
CA GLU A 193 -17.45 28.67 -20.31
C GLU A 193 -16.69 28.16 -19.08
N ARG A 194 -16.84 28.83 -17.94
CA ARG A 194 -16.24 28.38 -16.66
C ARG A 194 -16.85 27.06 -16.18
N CYS A 195 -18.18 26.86 -16.32
CA CYS A 195 -18.81 25.58 -16.03
C CYS A 195 -18.27 24.47 -16.92
N TYR A 196 -18.08 24.72 -18.21
CA TYR A 196 -17.52 23.77 -19.17
C TYR A 196 -16.08 23.37 -18.79
N ILE A 197 -15.23 24.33 -18.43
CA ILE A 197 -13.86 24.08 -17.97
C ILE A 197 -13.84 23.20 -16.72
N GLN A 198 -14.73 23.48 -15.73
CA GLN A 198 -14.80 22.69 -14.51
C GLN A 198 -15.36 21.26 -14.77
N SER A 199 -16.30 21.11 -15.71
CA SER A 199 -16.83 19.81 -16.13
C SER A 199 -15.75 18.95 -16.80
N ASN A 200 -14.96 19.53 -17.70
CA ASN A 200 -13.84 18.84 -18.32
C ASN A 200 -12.80 18.40 -17.27
N ARG A 201 -12.50 19.27 -16.31
CA ARG A 201 -11.59 18.95 -15.20
C ARG A 201 -12.11 17.75 -14.39
N LEU A 202 -13.42 17.66 -14.11
CA LEU A 202 -14.02 16.51 -13.44
C LEU A 202 -13.85 15.22 -14.26
N THR A 203 -14.05 15.30 -15.56
CA THR A 203 -13.88 14.15 -16.46
C THR A 203 -12.44 13.62 -16.43
N PHE A 204 -11.44 14.51 -16.49
CA PHE A 204 -10.04 14.11 -16.38
C PHE A 204 -9.72 13.50 -15.02
N LEU A 205 -10.22 14.10 -13.92
CA LEU A 205 -10.00 13.58 -12.58
C LEU A 205 -10.60 12.17 -12.40
N LEU A 206 -11.83 11.95 -12.90
CA LEU A 206 -12.49 10.64 -12.86
C LEU A 206 -11.72 9.58 -13.68
N ARG A 207 -11.19 9.98 -14.85
CA ARG A 207 -10.34 9.11 -15.68
C ARG A 207 -9.07 8.72 -14.93
N ASP A 208 -8.38 9.70 -14.35
CA ASP A 208 -7.15 9.48 -13.58
C ASP A 208 -7.37 8.53 -12.39
N ILE A 209 -8.47 8.75 -11.63
CA ILE A 209 -8.86 7.88 -10.53
C ILE A 209 -9.13 6.46 -11.03
N SER A 210 -9.85 6.31 -12.14
CA SER A 210 -10.18 5.00 -12.72
C SER A 210 -8.91 4.23 -13.15
N VAL A 211 -7.91 4.91 -13.70
CA VAL A 211 -6.63 4.30 -14.08
C VAL A 211 -5.89 3.82 -12.82
N LEU A 212 -5.79 4.66 -11.80
CA LEU A 212 -5.12 4.29 -10.55
C LEU A 212 -5.84 3.15 -9.81
N SER A 213 -7.19 3.18 -9.75
CA SER A 213 -7.97 2.10 -9.13
C SER A 213 -7.75 0.75 -9.83
N ARG A 214 -7.70 0.72 -11.16
CA ARG A 214 -7.41 -0.52 -11.91
C ARG A 214 -5.99 -1.03 -11.65
N LEU A 215 -4.99 -0.13 -11.55
CA LEU A 215 -3.62 -0.51 -11.23
C LEU A 215 -3.47 -1.06 -9.80
N ASP A 216 -4.25 -0.53 -8.85
CA ASP A 216 -4.19 -0.94 -7.44
C ASP A 216 -5.00 -2.23 -7.16
N GLU A 217 -6.16 -2.42 -7.80
CA GLU A 217 -7.15 -3.44 -7.42
C GLU A 217 -7.16 -4.66 -8.35
N ALA A 218 -6.81 -4.49 -9.61
CA ALA A 218 -6.92 -5.55 -10.62
C ALA A 218 -5.88 -5.42 -11.74
N PRO A 219 -4.57 -5.37 -11.43
CA PRO A 219 -3.52 -5.25 -12.44
C PRO A 219 -3.52 -6.44 -13.42
N GLU A 220 -3.99 -7.62 -12.99
CA GLU A 220 -4.07 -8.83 -13.81
C GLU A 220 -5.10 -8.73 -14.95
N LEU A 221 -6.04 -7.79 -14.89
CA LEU A 221 -7.02 -7.56 -15.96
C LEU A 221 -6.48 -6.67 -17.08
N LEU A 222 -5.30 -6.07 -16.89
CA LEU A 222 -4.67 -5.20 -17.88
C LEU A 222 -3.97 -6.04 -18.94
N LYS A 223 -4.45 -5.96 -20.17
CA LYS A 223 -3.89 -6.72 -21.29
C LYS A 223 -2.51 -6.19 -21.67
N ILE A 224 -1.57 -7.10 -21.85
CA ILE A 224 -0.25 -6.83 -22.41
C ILE A 224 -0.31 -7.14 -23.90
N GLU A 225 0.21 -6.22 -24.70
CA GLU A 225 0.30 -6.34 -26.17
C GLU A 225 1.59 -5.72 -26.68
N VAL A 226 1.95 -6.02 -27.91
CA VAL A 226 3.14 -5.43 -28.57
C VAL A 226 2.76 -4.02 -29.04
N VAL A 227 3.41 -3.00 -28.47
CA VAL A 227 3.13 -1.59 -28.77
C VAL A 227 4.35 -0.93 -29.39
N ASN A 228 4.16 -0.31 -30.56
CA ASN A 228 5.17 0.54 -31.17
C ASN A 228 5.15 1.92 -30.49
N LEU A 229 6.20 2.22 -29.71
CA LEU A 229 6.27 3.46 -28.93
C LEU A 229 6.46 4.71 -29.77
N TYR A 230 7.17 4.62 -30.91
CA TYR A 230 7.31 5.76 -31.80
C TYR A 230 5.94 6.24 -32.29
N VAL A 231 5.13 5.31 -32.84
CA VAL A 231 3.79 5.62 -33.33
C VAL A 231 2.88 6.14 -32.22
N LEU A 232 2.97 5.53 -31.03
CA LEU A 232 2.17 5.96 -29.88
C LEU A 232 2.52 7.41 -29.49
N VAL A 233 3.80 7.76 -29.42
CA VAL A 233 4.25 9.12 -29.07
C VAL A 233 3.85 10.11 -30.15
N GLU A 234 4.02 9.78 -31.44
CA GLU A 234 3.59 10.66 -32.55
C GLU A 234 2.08 10.95 -32.48
N ASN A 235 1.24 9.96 -32.16
CA ASN A 235 -0.20 10.18 -31.98
C ASN A 235 -0.47 11.17 -30.81
N ILE A 236 0.25 11.02 -29.69
CA ILE A 236 0.11 11.94 -28.54
C ILE A 236 0.51 13.37 -28.96
N LEU A 237 1.62 13.53 -29.66
CA LEU A 237 2.11 14.84 -30.11
C LEU A 237 1.13 15.51 -31.08
N ASN A 238 0.51 14.72 -31.98
CA ASN A 238 -0.54 15.21 -32.85
C ASN A 238 -1.79 15.67 -32.10
N ASP A 239 -2.19 14.95 -31.05
CA ASP A 239 -3.35 15.30 -30.23
C ASP A 239 -3.18 16.65 -29.49
N VAL A 240 -1.94 17.06 -29.17
CA VAL A 240 -1.64 18.29 -28.45
C VAL A 240 -0.97 19.38 -29.31
N ALA A 241 -0.93 19.17 -30.64
CA ALA A 241 -0.21 20.04 -31.56
C ALA A 241 -0.62 21.51 -31.47
N LEU A 242 -1.94 21.79 -31.40
CA LEU A 242 -2.47 23.17 -31.27
C LEU A 242 -2.05 23.84 -29.93
N GLU A 243 -2.00 23.06 -28.86
CA GLU A 243 -1.57 23.60 -27.55
C GLU A 243 -0.09 23.92 -27.53
N MET A 244 0.72 23.07 -28.18
CA MET A 244 2.16 23.27 -28.34
C MET A 244 2.46 24.48 -29.24
N GLU A 245 1.74 24.59 -30.36
CA GLU A 245 1.89 25.72 -31.32
C GLU A 245 1.57 27.05 -30.62
N GLY A 246 0.47 27.11 -29.81
CA GLY A 246 0.10 28.29 -29.07
C GLY A 246 1.13 28.76 -28.02
N LYS A 247 2.06 27.88 -27.62
CA LYS A 247 3.16 28.16 -26.69
C LYS A 247 4.55 28.15 -27.32
N GLU A 248 4.64 27.96 -28.61
CA GLU A 248 5.93 27.86 -29.38
C GLU A 248 6.81 26.70 -28.87
N ILE A 249 6.18 25.58 -28.46
CA ILE A 249 6.88 24.40 -27.96
C ILE A 249 7.36 23.54 -29.15
N LYS A 250 8.65 23.20 -29.14
CA LYS A 250 9.25 22.29 -30.13
C LYS A 250 9.44 20.92 -29.51
N VAL A 251 9.23 19.86 -30.30
CA VAL A 251 9.44 18.49 -29.82
C VAL A 251 10.43 17.78 -30.72
N ARG A 252 11.38 17.09 -30.11
CA ARG A 252 12.32 16.15 -30.76
C ARG A 252 12.00 14.73 -30.32
N ASN A 253 11.24 14.01 -31.13
CA ASN A 253 11.05 12.58 -30.94
C ASN A 253 12.23 11.83 -31.54
N GLN A 254 13.13 11.32 -30.70
CA GLN A 254 14.35 10.58 -31.10
C GLN A 254 14.19 9.07 -30.80
N LEU A 255 12.97 8.57 -30.64
CA LEU A 255 12.73 7.14 -30.51
C LEU A 255 12.98 6.44 -31.86
N PRO A 256 13.56 5.23 -31.87
CA PRO A 256 13.62 4.43 -33.09
C PRO A 256 12.21 4.13 -33.62
N SER A 257 12.02 4.23 -34.95
CA SER A 257 10.68 4.03 -35.55
C SER A 257 10.13 2.61 -35.42
N ASP A 258 11.00 1.64 -35.15
CA ASP A 258 10.70 0.23 -34.94
C ASP A 258 10.74 -0.19 -33.49
N LEU A 259 10.86 0.77 -32.55
CA LEU A 259 10.90 0.46 -31.09
C LEU A 259 9.57 -0.08 -30.61
N VAL A 260 9.58 -1.33 -30.19
CA VAL A 260 8.40 -2.02 -29.64
C VAL A 260 8.64 -2.45 -28.20
N VAL A 261 7.59 -2.40 -27.40
CA VAL A 261 7.57 -2.83 -26.00
C VAL A 261 6.36 -3.72 -25.76
N ASN A 262 6.54 -4.78 -24.97
CA ASN A 262 5.43 -5.58 -24.47
C ASN A 262 4.77 -4.85 -23.29
N GLY A 263 3.58 -4.32 -23.47
CA GLY A 263 2.96 -3.51 -22.43
C GLY A 263 1.46 -3.25 -22.63
N ASN A 264 0.87 -2.58 -21.69
CA ASN A 264 -0.51 -2.10 -21.82
C ASN A 264 -0.52 -0.77 -22.57
N SER A 265 -1.13 -0.74 -23.74
CA SER A 265 -1.18 0.43 -24.62
C SER A 265 -1.74 1.68 -23.93
N SER A 266 -2.80 1.54 -23.13
CA SER A 266 -3.42 2.66 -22.40
C SER A 266 -2.51 3.23 -21.30
N LEU A 267 -1.74 2.39 -20.63
CA LEU A 267 -0.78 2.82 -19.62
C LEU A 267 0.45 3.46 -20.23
N LEU A 268 0.98 2.88 -21.32
CA LEU A 268 2.07 3.46 -22.08
C LEU A 268 1.68 4.83 -22.65
N TYR A 269 0.47 4.96 -23.21
CA TYR A 269 -0.10 6.25 -23.61
C TYR A 269 -0.15 7.22 -22.42
N SER A 270 -0.60 6.76 -21.26
CA SER A 270 -0.70 7.60 -20.06
C SER A 270 0.67 8.10 -19.56
N ILE A 271 1.75 7.31 -19.70
CA ILE A 271 3.11 7.75 -19.36
C ILE A 271 3.49 8.98 -20.21
N PHE A 272 3.52 8.82 -21.52
CA PHE A 272 4.00 9.88 -22.40
C PHE A 272 3.04 11.08 -22.44
N ARG A 273 1.73 10.84 -22.40
CA ARG A 273 0.73 11.92 -22.37
C ARG A 273 0.87 12.78 -21.12
N ASN A 274 0.95 12.20 -19.92
CA ASN A 274 1.08 12.97 -18.68
C ASN A 274 2.42 13.74 -18.59
N LEU A 275 3.52 13.17 -19.11
CA LEU A 275 4.79 13.88 -19.17
C LEU A 275 4.71 15.07 -20.14
N THR A 276 4.07 14.87 -21.31
CA THR A 276 3.87 15.94 -22.31
C THR A 276 2.94 17.04 -21.75
N ASP A 277 1.81 16.68 -21.17
CA ASP A 277 0.89 17.64 -20.55
C ASP A 277 1.57 18.46 -19.43
N ASN A 278 2.44 17.84 -18.64
CA ASN A 278 3.21 18.54 -17.62
C ASN A 278 4.21 19.52 -18.22
N ALA A 279 4.94 19.14 -19.26
CA ALA A 279 5.86 20.05 -19.96
C ALA A 279 5.11 21.26 -20.56
N ILE A 280 3.97 21.01 -21.22
CA ILE A 280 3.11 22.07 -21.76
C ILE A 280 2.57 23.01 -20.67
N ALA A 281 2.12 22.43 -19.52
CA ALA A 281 1.51 23.20 -18.46
C ALA A 281 2.51 24.01 -17.63
N TYR A 282 3.68 23.45 -17.35
CA TYR A 282 4.62 23.97 -16.35
C TYR A 282 5.96 24.40 -16.89
N GLY A 283 6.40 23.90 -18.06
CA GLY A 283 7.70 24.22 -18.63
C GLY A 283 7.88 25.68 -19.05
N GLY A 284 6.79 26.35 -19.41
CA GLY A 284 6.81 27.73 -19.92
C GLY A 284 6.49 27.82 -21.40
N ASN A 285 6.86 28.94 -22.03
CA ASN A 285 6.73 29.15 -23.47
C ASN A 285 8.10 29.00 -24.16
N ASN A 286 8.08 28.71 -25.44
CA ASN A 286 9.30 28.56 -26.27
C ASN A 286 10.30 27.56 -25.71
N ILE A 287 9.78 26.43 -25.22
CA ILE A 287 10.58 25.32 -24.70
C ILE A 287 10.77 24.22 -25.76
N GLU A 288 11.77 23.41 -25.52
CA GLU A 288 12.01 22.20 -26.31
C GLU A 288 11.86 20.96 -25.46
N ILE A 289 11.03 20.01 -25.94
CA ILE A 289 10.85 18.70 -25.33
C ILE A 289 11.65 17.69 -26.13
N THR A 290 12.44 16.86 -25.46
CA THR A 290 13.21 15.77 -26.11
C THR A 290 12.78 14.43 -25.50
N ILE A 291 12.46 13.47 -26.36
CA ILE A 291 12.05 12.10 -25.98
C ILE A 291 13.03 11.14 -26.66
N CYS A 292 13.76 10.33 -25.91
CA CYS A 292 14.71 9.37 -26.49
C CYS A 292 14.78 8.06 -25.67
N CYS A 293 15.15 6.98 -26.36
CA CYS A 293 15.63 5.75 -25.72
C CYS A 293 17.17 5.80 -25.83
N PHE A 294 17.85 6.10 -24.73
CA PHE A 294 19.30 6.38 -24.75
C PHE A 294 20.15 5.15 -24.46
N ARG A 295 19.53 4.06 -23.97
CA ARG A 295 20.21 2.81 -23.66
C ARG A 295 19.21 1.66 -23.70
N GLU A 296 19.69 0.48 -24.04
CA GLU A 296 19.00 -0.80 -23.82
C GLU A 296 19.96 -1.85 -23.27
N ASP A 297 19.45 -2.81 -22.54
CA ASP A 297 20.15 -4.02 -22.12
C ASP A 297 19.29 -5.26 -22.43
N GLU A 298 19.65 -6.42 -21.90
CA GLU A 298 18.93 -7.68 -22.16
C GLU A 298 17.46 -7.65 -21.68
N LYS A 299 17.16 -6.85 -20.64
CA LYS A 299 15.87 -6.86 -19.96
C LYS A 299 15.08 -5.58 -20.15
N PHE A 300 15.75 -4.42 -20.24
CA PHE A 300 15.10 -3.12 -20.18
C PHE A 300 15.52 -2.18 -21.31
N TYR A 301 14.55 -1.33 -21.72
CA TYR A 301 14.81 -0.07 -22.42
C TYR A 301 14.89 1.07 -21.41
N TYR A 302 15.79 2.03 -21.64
CA TYR A 302 16.02 3.20 -20.80
C TYR A 302 15.62 4.46 -21.53
N PHE A 303 14.64 5.16 -21.03
CA PHE A 303 14.06 6.34 -21.64
C PHE A 303 14.45 7.61 -20.89
N SER A 304 14.59 8.68 -21.65
CA SER A 304 14.65 10.05 -21.15
C SER A 304 13.54 10.85 -21.81
N PHE A 305 12.76 11.55 -20.99
CA PHE A 305 11.81 12.58 -21.37
C PHE A 305 12.26 13.86 -20.68
N SER A 306 12.66 14.87 -21.45
CA SER A 306 13.22 16.12 -20.91
C SER A 306 12.61 17.34 -21.54
N ASP A 307 12.52 18.42 -20.77
CA ASP A 307 12.26 19.77 -21.26
C ASP A 307 13.33 20.74 -20.77
N ASN A 308 13.50 21.85 -21.47
CA ASN A 308 14.42 22.93 -21.11
C ASN A 308 13.69 24.10 -20.44
N GLY A 309 12.59 23.84 -19.75
CA GLY A 309 11.76 24.82 -19.06
C GLY A 309 12.31 25.28 -17.70
N VAL A 310 11.41 25.64 -16.79
CA VAL A 310 11.78 26.22 -15.48
C VAL A 310 12.30 25.20 -14.47
N GLY A 311 12.16 23.89 -14.72
CA GLY A 311 12.54 22.84 -13.78
C GLY A 311 11.63 22.74 -12.55
N ILE A 312 12.07 21.95 -11.56
CA ILE A 312 11.33 21.66 -10.32
C ILE A 312 12.26 21.95 -9.13
N PRO A 313 11.86 22.68 -8.09
CA PRO A 313 12.70 22.90 -6.92
C PRO A 313 13.14 21.54 -6.30
N GLU A 314 14.41 21.42 -5.93
CA GLU A 314 15.02 20.13 -5.51
C GLU A 314 14.28 19.44 -4.37
N GLU A 315 13.77 20.22 -3.41
CA GLU A 315 13.00 19.71 -2.27
C GLU A 315 11.70 18.98 -2.65
N HIS A 316 11.21 19.19 -3.88
CA HIS A 316 9.98 18.59 -4.39
C HIS A 316 10.23 17.35 -5.27
N LEU A 317 11.44 17.17 -5.83
CA LEU A 317 11.74 16.12 -6.83
C LEU A 317 11.35 14.70 -6.35
N ASN A 318 11.59 14.37 -5.08
CA ASN A 318 11.24 13.08 -4.53
C ASN A 318 9.74 12.88 -4.31
N ARG A 319 8.98 13.98 -4.22
CA ARG A 319 7.57 13.99 -3.85
C ARG A 319 6.61 14.17 -5.01
N ILE A 320 7.08 14.61 -6.18
CA ILE A 320 6.23 14.90 -7.36
C ILE A 320 5.44 13.68 -7.85
N PHE A 321 5.85 12.46 -7.49
CA PHE A 321 5.17 11.21 -7.81
C PHE A 321 4.13 10.78 -6.75
N GLU A 322 4.01 11.53 -5.62
CA GLU A 322 2.96 11.29 -4.63
C GLU A 322 1.59 11.69 -5.21
N ARG A 323 0.54 10.93 -4.89
CA ARG A 323 -0.83 11.22 -5.33
C ARG A 323 -1.31 12.55 -4.75
N PHE A 324 -1.91 13.42 -5.58
CA PHE A 324 -2.39 14.77 -5.24
C PHE A 324 -1.30 15.76 -4.80
N TYR A 325 -0.04 15.40 -4.94
CA TYR A 325 1.06 16.30 -4.64
C TYR A 325 1.18 17.40 -5.71
N ARG A 326 1.45 18.62 -5.27
CA ARG A 326 1.65 19.79 -6.14
C ARG A 326 2.66 20.72 -5.51
N VAL A 327 3.61 21.20 -6.30
CA VAL A 327 4.62 22.19 -5.88
C VAL A 327 3.94 23.52 -5.49
N ASP A 328 3.01 24.00 -6.32
CA ASP A 328 2.20 25.21 -6.07
C ASP A 328 0.71 24.89 -6.27
N LYS A 329 -0.03 24.87 -5.16
CA LYS A 329 -1.48 24.58 -5.16
C LYS A 329 -2.30 25.64 -5.90
N GLY A 330 -1.87 26.90 -5.89
CA GLY A 330 -2.60 28.01 -6.51
C GLY A 330 -2.45 28.01 -8.02
N ARG A 331 -1.24 27.94 -8.52
CA ARG A 331 -0.92 27.95 -9.95
C ARG A 331 -1.43 26.69 -10.66
N SER A 332 -1.23 25.53 -10.03
CA SER A 332 -1.69 24.24 -10.58
C SER A 332 -3.21 24.13 -10.70
N ARG A 333 -3.99 24.78 -9.79
CA ARG A 333 -5.45 24.81 -9.89
C ARG A 333 -5.92 25.62 -11.10
N LYS A 334 -5.26 26.72 -11.41
CA LYS A 334 -5.59 27.55 -12.59
C LYS A 334 -5.28 26.84 -13.91
N LEU A 335 -4.25 25.99 -13.92
CA LEU A 335 -3.84 25.20 -15.09
C LEU A 335 -4.58 23.86 -15.20
N GLY A 336 -5.54 23.57 -14.32
CA GLY A 336 -6.38 22.35 -14.40
C GLY A 336 -5.74 21.06 -13.90
N GLY A 337 -4.53 21.09 -13.36
CA GLY A 337 -3.82 19.90 -12.90
C GLY A 337 -4.58 19.14 -11.79
N THR A 338 -4.64 17.81 -11.87
CA THR A 338 -5.27 16.94 -10.87
C THR A 338 -4.32 16.58 -9.72
N GLY A 339 -3.00 16.63 -9.95
CA GLY A 339 -1.97 16.11 -9.06
C GLY A 339 -1.88 14.58 -9.07
N LEU A 340 -2.52 13.93 -10.04
CA LEU A 340 -2.48 12.48 -10.22
C LEU A 340 -1.60 12.04 -11.39
N GLY A 341 -1.33 12.91 -12.36
CA GLY A 341 -0.64 12.57 -13.60
C GLY A 341 0.72 11.89 -13.39
N LEU A 342 1.62 12.48 -12.59
CA LEU A 342 2.93 11.87 -12.31
C LEU A 342 2.83 10.62 -11.42
N ALA A 343 1.83 10.53 -10.56
CA ALA A 343 1.55 9.29 -9.84
C ALA A 343 1.10 8.16 -10.78
N ILE A 344 0.29 8.49 -11.81
CA ILE A 344 -0.08 7.55 -12.88
C ILE A 344 1.18 7.12 -13.65
N VAL A 345 2.05 8.06 -14.03
CA VAL A 345 3.31 7.72 -14.70
C VAL A 345 4.12 6.73 -13.89
N LYS A 346 4.34 7.00 -12.60
CA LYS A 346 5.09 6.10 -11.71
C LYS A 346 4.46 4.71 -11.63
N ASN A 347 3.15 4.62 -11.40
CA ASN A 347 2.48 3.33 -11.27
C ASN A 347 2.43 2.57 -12.60
N ALA A 348 2.27 3.27 -13.73
CA ALA A 348 2.32 2.66 -15.05
C ALA A 348 3.74 2.11 -15.38
N VAL A 349 4.80 2.83 -15.02
CA VAL A 349 6.18 2.36 -15.16
C VAL A 349 6.43 1.15 -14.27
N LEU A 350 5.99 1.18 -13.01
CA LEU A 350 6.09 0.04 -12.09
C LEU A 350 5.32 -1.19 -12.60
N PHE A 351 4.14 -1.00 -13.19
CA PHE A 351 3.36 -2.08 -13.81
C PHE A 351 4.15 -2.79 -14.94
N HIS A 352 5.01 -2.05 -15.66
CA HIS A 352 5.91 -2.59 -16.67
C HIS A 352 7.28 -2.98 -16.10
N ASN A 353 7.34 -3.34 -14.81
CA ASN A 353 8.55 -3.76 -14.08
C ASN A 353 9.71 -2.76 -14.13
N GLY A 354 9.41 -1.50 -14.47
CA GLY A 354 10.39 -0.42 -14.60
C GLY A 354 10.57 0.38 -13.31
N ALA A 355 11.44 1.38 -13.39
CA ALA A 355 11.68 2.39 -12.37
C ALA A 355 11.67 3.78 -13.01
N ILE A 356 11.30 4.82 -12.25
CA ILE A 356 11.31 6.21 -12.70
C ILE A 356 11.90 7.13 -11.64
N PHE A 357 12.66 8.12 -12.05
CA PHE A 357 13.09 9.25 -11.23
C PHE A 357 13.13 10.54 -12.05
N ALA A 358 13.16 11.67 -11.37
CA ALA A 358 13.28 12.98 -11.99
C ALA A 358 14.52 13.71 -11.46
N LYS A 359 15.14 14.51 -12.30
CA LYS A 359 16.25 15.39 -11.94
C LYS A 359 16.17 16.69 -12.75
N ASN A 360 16.68 17.78 -12.19
CA ASN A 360 16.84 19.01 -12.94
C ASN A 360 18.05 18.92 -13.88
N ILE A 361 17.93 19.59 -15.02
CA ILE A 361 19.03 19.73 -15.99
C ILE A 361 19.81 20.99 -15.62
N PRO A 362 21.17 20.94 -15.55
CA PRO A 362 21.98 22.11 -15.17
C PRO A 362 21.76 23.36 -16.05
N SER A 363 21.41 23.17 -17.31
CA SER A 363 21.09 24.25 -18.26
C SER A 363 19.66 24.79 -18.15
N GLY A 364 18.85 24.27 -17.24
CA GLY A 364 17.43 24.55 -17.09
C GLY A 364 16.53 23.41 -17.53
N GLY A 365 15.35 23.29 -16.90
CA GLY A 365 14.37 22.26 -17.17
C GLY A 365 14.46 21.03 -16.29
N VAL A 366 13.64 20.03 -16.61
CA VAL A 366 13.58 18.75 -15.89
C VAL A 366 13.75 17.56 -16.83
N GLU A 367 14.38 16.51 -16.34
CA GLU A 367 14.51 15.23 -17.04
C GLU A 367 13.87 14.13 -16.19
N PHE A 368 12.91 13.40 -16.79
CA PHE A 368 12.34 12.18 -16.27
C PHE A 368 13.06 10.99 -16.92
N VAL A 369 13.74 10.20 -16.12
CA VAL A 369 14.43 8.99 -16.57
C VAL A 369 13.66 7.79 -16.08
N PHE A 370 13.31 6.88 -16.99
CA PHE A 370 12.54 5.69 -16.63
C PHE A 370 12.92 4.49 -17.47
N THR A 371 12.58 3.30 -16.98
CA THR A 371 12.82 2.04 -17.69
C THR A 371 11.50 1.33 -17.95
N LEU A 372 11.44 0.55 -19.03
CA LEU A 372 10.35 -0.37 -19.34
C LEU A 372 10.95 -1.73 -19.68
N GLU A 373 10.35 -2.81 -19.18
CA GLU A 373 10.75 -4.17 -19.54
C GLU A 373 10.41 -4.44 -21.01
N LYS A 374 11.28 -5.23 -21.70
CA LYS A 374 11.17 -5.53 -23.14
C LYS A 374 10.00 -6.43 -23.49
#